data_5c609a5ba1b4d35a21c25817d6d6d1e8
#
_entry.id   5c609a5ba1b4d35a21c25817d6d6d1e8
#
_cell.length_a   1.000
_cell.length_b   1.000
_cell.length_c   1.000
_cell.angle_alpha   90.00
_cell.angle_beta   90.00
_cell.angle_gamma   90.00
#
_symmetry.space_group_name_H-M   'P 1'
#
loop_
_entity.id
_entity.type
_entity.pdbx_description
1 polymer ?
#
loop_
_entity_poly.entity_id
_entity_poly.type
_entity_poly.pdbx_seq_one_letter_code
_entity_poly.pdbx_strand_id
1 'polypeptide(L)'
;IDPAAASNQVLSRSDIDPDGDGNAYLNEYETFMANAHLEFRPNDKTDAVISGGINSGNGLINQSQGPGYAAGNDYWGQARIRSGGFFGQLSYTANDGGSENAPFYLYLTAQRIITKRSALDVQLQYSFDAENFLDSNFTFGADYRDIGADSENTLFGINDGSNDYINYGVYGQGTSRFSDKLDLTYALRYDKLSFVDKG
;
A
#
# COMPACT_ATOMS: atom_id res chain seq x y z
N ILE A 1 -4.12 31.07 2.91
CA ILE A 1 -2.89 31.46 2.18
C ILE A 1 -3.10 32.93 1.83
N ASP A 2 -2.25 33.80 2.37
CA ASP A 2 -2.26 35.23 2.01
C ASP A 2 -1.76 35.34 0.55
N PRO A 3 -2.60 35.76 -0.40
CA PRO A 3 -2.18 35.88 -1.81
C PRO A 3 -1.06 36.91 -2.00
N ALA A 4 -0.91 37.86 -1.08
CA ALA A 4 0.18 38.84 -1.11
C ALA A 4 1.54 38.26 -0.66
N ALA A 5 1.54 37.22 0.16
CA ALA A 5 2.76 36.51 0.58
C ALA A 5 3.30 35.60 -0.53
N ALA A 6 2.42 35.03 -1.35
CA ALA A 6 2.80 34.12 -2.43
C ALA A 6 3.44 34.83 -3.64
N SER A 7 3.15 36.13 -3.85
CA SER A 7 3.57 36.84 -5.07
C SER A 7 5.00 37.41 -5.03
N ASN A 8 5.67 37.38 -3.87
CA ASN A 8 6.99 38.01 -3.70
C ASN A 8 8.07 37.10 -3.11
N GLN A 9 7.81 35.80 -2.93
CA GLN A 9 8.87 34.88 -2.52
C GLN A 9 9.78 34.54 -3.70
N VAL A 10 10.92 35.22 -3.74
CA VAL A 10 12.04 34.80 -4.53
C VAL A 10 12.68 33.65 -3.77
N LEU A 11 12.57 32.43 -4.26
CA LEU A 11 13.29 31.29 -3.70
C LEU A 11 14.79 31.59 -3.74
N SER A 12 15.42 31.49 -2.59
CA SER A 12 16.87 31.53 -2.47
C SER A 12 17.46 30.21 -2.98
N ARG A 13 18.75 30.18 -3.27
CA ARG A 13 19.42 28.94 -3.66
C ARG A 13 19.31 27.88 -2.56
N SER A 14 19.35 28.27 -1.29
CA SER A 14 19.17 27.38 -0.16
C SER A 14 17.77 26.79 -0.05
N ASP A 15 16.77 27.43 -0.62
CA ASP A 15 15.38 26.89 -0.59
C ASP A 15 15.18 25.76 -1.61
N ILE A 16 16.05 25.72 -2.63
CA ILE A 16 16.04 24.69 -3.68
C ILE A 16 17.22 23.72 -3.58
N ASP A 17 18.02 23.85 -2.54
CA ASP A 17 19.16 23.03 -2.17
C ASP A 17 19.00 22.63 -0.70
N PRO A 18 18.01 21.80 -0.38
CA PRO A 18 17.65 21.51 1.00
C PRO A 18 18.63 20.59 1.73
N ASP A 19 19.48 19.86 1.02
CA ASP A 19 20.55 19.06 1.60
C ASP A 19 21.87 19.85 1.79
N GLY A 20 21.93 21.06 1.21
CA GLY A 20 23.06 21.97 1.41
C GLY A 20 24.33 21.57 0.68
N ASP A 21 24.24 20.71 -0.33
CA ASP A 21 25.41 20.24 -1.11
C ASP A 21 25.90 21.27 -2.14
N GLY A 22 25.19 22.37 -2.30
CA GLY A 22 25.50 23.46 -3.22
C GLY A 22 24.89 23.29 -4.62
N ASN A 23 24.17 22.21 -4.87
CA ASN A 23 23.45 21.93 -6.10
C ASN A 23 21.95 22.10 -5.89
N ALA A 24 21.26 22.71 -6.82
CA ALA A 24 19.82 22.75 -6.77
C ALA A 24 19.25 21.46 -7.34
N TYR A 25 18.26 20.87 -6.69
CA TYR A 25 17.56 19.67 -7.20
C TYR A 25 16.88 19.85 -8.57
N LEU A 26 16.87 21.03 -9.10
CA LEU A 26 16.19 21.39 -10.36
C LEU A 26 16.60 20.55 -11.58
N ASN A 27 17.78 19.97 -11.56
CA ASN A 27 18.34 19.26 -12.72
C ASN A 27 18.64 17.79 -12.44
N GLU A 28 18.33 17.31 -11.25
CA GLU A 28 18.58 15.92 -10.90
C GLU A 28 17.33 15.09 -11.13
N TYR A 29 17.51 14.06 -11.90
CA TYR A 29 16.48 13.03 -12.10
C TYR A 29 17.18 11.68 -12.07
N GLU A 30 16.81 10.88 -11.11
CA GLU A 30 17.33 9.53 -10.96
C GLU A 30 16.19 8.57 -10.67
N THR A 31 16.26 7.39 -11.27
CA THR A 31 15.33 6.33 -10.94
C THR A 31 16.05 4.99 -10.91
N PHE A 32 15.75 4.21 -9.92
CA PHE A 32 16.24 2.85 -9.75
C PHE A 32 15.09 1.91 -9.44
N MET A 33 15.03 0.79 -10.13
CA MET A 33 14.05 -0.26 -9.89
C MET A 33 14.74 -1.62 -9.86
N ALA A 34 14.43 -2.40 -8.83
CA ALA A 34 14.86 -3.79 -8.75
C ALA A 34 13.71 -4.64 -8.20
N ASN A 35 13.53 -5.82 -8.75
CA ASN A 35 12.56 -6.80 -8.25
C ASN A 35 13.08 -8.21 -8.42
N ALA A 36 12.58 -9.11 -7.59
CA ALA A 36 12.87 -10.53 -7.64
C ALA A 36 11.59 -11.35 -7.46
N HIS A 37 11.53 -12.49 -8.11
CA HIS A 37 10.43 -13.42 -8.06
C HIS A 37 10.97 -14.83 -7.97
N LEU A 38 10.50 -15.60 -6.99
CA LEU A 38 10.82 -16.99 -6.80
C LEU A 38 9.53 -17.79 -6.74
N GLU A 39 9.45 -18.82 -7.58
CA GLU A 39 8.33 -19.73 -7.61
C GLU A 39 8.79 -21.15 -7.26
N PHE A 40 8.03 -21.82 -6.42
CA PHE A 40 8.29 -23.18 -5.98
C PHE A 40 7.04 -24.04 -6.16
N ARG A 41 7.15 -25.10 -6.94
CA ARG A 41 6.08 -26.06 -7.28
C ARG A 41 6.53 -27.48 -6.93
N PRO A 42 6.36 -27.92 -5.68
CA PRO A 42 6.79 -29.25 -5.27
C PRO A 42 5.95 -30.39 -5.87
N ASN A 43 4.71 -30.08 -6.27
CA ASN A 43 3.77 -31.01 -6.91
C ASN A 43 2.67 -30.25 -7.66
N ASP A 44 1.80 -30.95 -8.39
CA ASP A 44 0.73 -30.38 -9.22
C ASP A 44 -0.37 -29.66 -8.40
N LYS A 45 -0.45 -29.88 -7.08
CA LYS A 45 -1.47 -29.30 -6.21
C LYS A 45 -0.96 -28.15 -5.36
N THR A 46 0.36 -27.90 -5.38
CA THR A 46 0.98 -26.91 -4.50
C THR A 46 1.87 -25.99 -5.31
N ASP A 47 1.61 -24.72 -5.23
CA ASP A 47 2.48 -23.64 -5.68
C ASP A 47 2.72 -22.62 -4.56
N ALA A 48 3.93 -22.15 -4.45
CA ALA A 48 4.30 -21.06 -3.55
C ALA A 48 5.12 -20.03 -4.32
N VAL A 49 4.87 -18.76 -4.04
CA VAL A 49 5.54 -17.64 -4.68
C VAL A 49 6.00 -16.67 -3.61
N ILE A 50 7.25 -16.23 -3.73
CA ILE A 50 7.77 -15.09 -2.97
C ILE A 50 8.28 -14.09 -3.99
N SER A 51 7.85 -12.84 -3.86
CA SER A 51 8.32 -11.75 -4.72
C SER A 51 8.48 -10.48 -3.90
N GLY A 52 9.33 -9.60 -4.38
CA GLY A 52 9.56 -8.32 -3.75
C GLY A 52 10.40 -7.40 -4.60
N GLY A 53 10.39 -6.13 -4.25
CA GLY A 53 11.14 -5.14 -5.00
C GLY A 53 11.23 -3.80 -4.31
N ILE A 54 12.05 -2.97 -4.89
CA ILE A 54 12.23 -1.56 -4.57
C ILE A 54 12.09 -0.74 -5.84
N ASN A 55 11.43 0.39 -5.71
CA ASN A 55 11.42 1.46 -6.70
C ASN A 55 11.85 2.74 -5.99
N SER A 56 12.98 3.29 -6.39
CA SER A 56 13.53 4.54 -5.87
C SER A 56 13.56 5.55 -7.00
N GLY A 57 13.13 6.77 -6.73
CA GLY A 57 13.16 7.82 -7.73
C GLY A 57 13.11 9.21 -7.13
N ASN A 58 13.65 10.13 -7.87
CA ASN A 58 13.58 11.55 -7.56
C ASN A 58 13.27 12.37 -8.81
N GLY A 59 12.79 13.58 -8.63
CA GLY A 59 12.56 14.49 -9.75
C GLY A 59 11.63 15.64 -9.43
N LEU A 60 11.47 16.49 -10.44
CA LEU A 60 10.53 17.59 -10.39
C LEU A 60 9.09 17.09 -10.41
N ILE A 61 8.29 17.64 -9.54
CA ILE A 61 6.84 17.40 -9.50
C ILE A 61 6.08 18.70 -9.69
N ASN A 62 4.87 18.59 -10.17
CA ASN A 62 3.94 19.71 -10.26
C ASN A 62 2.61 19.29 -9.63
N GLN A 63 2.30 19.86 -8.48
CA GLN A 63 1.10 19.58 -7.70
C GLN A 63 0.18 20.80 -7.65
N SER A 64 -1.00 20.65 -7.07
CA SER A 64 -1.96 21.74 -6.86
C SER A 64 -1.39 22.88 -6.02
N GLN A 65 -0.42 22.58 -5.14
CA GLN A 65 0.28 23.55 -4.29
C GLN A 65 1.48 24.21 -4.99
N GLY A 66 1.77 23.82 -6.23
CA GLY A 66 2.87 24.35 -7.03
C GLY A 66 3.95 23.33 -7.37
N PRO A 67 5.02 23.78 -8.03
CA PRO A 67 6.15 22.93 -8.37
C PRO A 67 6.96 22.58 -7.12
N GLY A 68 7.61 21.43 -7.16
CA GLY A 68 8.46 20.96 -6.10
C GLY A 68 9.42 19.87 -6.59
N TYR A 69 10.18 19.35 -5.66
CA TYR A 69 11.02 18.18 -5.84
C TYR A 69 10.53 17.07 -4.93
N ALA A 70 10.43 15.88 -5.44
CA ALA A 70 10.08 14.71 -4.66
C ALA A 70 11.07 13.59 -4.91
N ALA A 71 11.58 13.03 -3.83
CA ALA A 71 12.23 11.74 -3.81
C ALA A 71 11.37 10.76 -3.02
N GLY A 72 11.49 9.49 -3.31
CA GLY A 72 10.76 8.44 -2.62
C GLY A 72 11.31 7.07 -2.91
N ASN A 73 11.23 6.21 -1.91
CA ASN A 73 11.51 4.80 -2.05
C ASN A 73 10.21 4.04 -1.76
N ASP A 74 9.77 3.26 -2.73
CA ASP A 74 8.68 2.33 -2.59
C ASP A 74 9.23 0.92 -2.42
N TYR A 75 8.84 0.25 -1.37
CA TYR A 75 9.21 -1.13 -1.06
C TYR A 75 7.96 -1.99 -1.13
N TRP A 76 8.09 -3.18 -1.67
CA TRP A 76 7.01 -4.12 -1.66
C TRP A 76 7.52 -5.55 -1.54
N GLY A 77 6.72 -6.38 -0.89
CA GLY A 77 6.97 -7.81 -0.77
C GLY A 77 5.67 -8.58 -0.74
N GLN A 78 5.67 -9.77 -1.30
CA GLN A 78 4.53 -10.66 -1.34
C GLN A 78 4.97 -12.10 -1.15
N ALA A 79 4.22 -12.84 -0.34
CA ALA A 79 4.28 -14.29 -0.27
C ALA A 79 2.88 -14.86 -0.53
N ARG A 80 2.80 -15.87 -1.37
CA ARG A 80 1.55 -16.55 -1.71
C ARG A 80 1.77 -18.05 -1.73
N ILE A 81 0.81 -18.79 -1.19
CA ILE A 81 0.77 -20.25 -1.27
C ILE A 81 -0.61 -20.71 -1.69
N ARG A 82 -0.64 -21.70 -2.54
CA ARG A 82 -1.83 -22.48 -2.87
C ARG A 82 -1.50 -23.94 -2.69
N SER A 83 -2.35 -24.69 -1.98
CA SER A 83 -2.17 -26.12 -1.79
C SER A 83 -3.52 -26.80 -1.63
N GLY A 84 -3.94 -27.60 -2.63
CA GLY A 84 -5.29 -28.15 -2.67
C GLY A 84 -6.34 -27.05 -2.60
N GLY A 85 -7.24 -27.14 -1.65
CA GLY A 85 -8.27 -26.12 -1.40
C GLY A 85 -7.78 -24.90 -0.61
N PHE A 86 -6.57 -24.92 -0.08
CA PHE A 86 -6.01 -23.81 0.71
C PHE A 86 -5.37 -22.75 -0.18
N PHE A 87 -5.64 -21.49 0.11
CA PHE A 87 -4.96 -20.31 -0.41
C PHE A 87 -4.57 -19.39 0.73
N GLY A 88 -3.33 -18.92 0.72
CA GLY A 88 -2.84 -17.91 1.63
C GLY A 88 -1.99 -16.89 0.89
N GLN A 89 -2.15 -15.63 1.23
CA GLN A 89 -1.36 -14.52 0.71
C GLN A 89 -1.06 -13.53 1.82
N LEU A 90 0.17 -13.03 1.81
CA LEU A 90 0.62 -11.90 2.60
C LEU A 90 1.30 -10.93 1.64
N SER A 91 0.96 -9.64 1.71
CA SER A 91 1.65 -8.58 1.00
C SER A 91 1.94 -7.41 1.92
N TYR A 92 3.09 -6.79 1.69
CA TYR A 92 3.52 -5.59 2.39
C TYR A 92 4.00 -4.57 1.39
N THR A 93 3.58 -3.33 1.57
CA THR A 93 4.07 -2.17 0.82
C THR A 93 4.46 -1.07 1.79
N ALA A 94 5.50 -0.32 1.48
CA ALA A 94 5.89 0.86 2.25
C ALA A 94 6.49 1.93 1.34
N ASN A 95 6.31 3.17 1.74
CA ASN A 95 6.90 4.35 1.10
C ASN A 95 7.49 5.26 2.17
N ASP A 96 8.66 5.84 1.92
CA ASP A 96 9.38 6.71 2.82
C ASP A 96 9.48 8.17 2.36
N GLY A 97 8.64 8.59 1.44
CA GLY A 97 8.64 9.92 0.84
C GLY A 97 8.66 11.06 1.89
N GLY A 98 9.57 12.00 1.73
CA GLY A 98 9.81 13.12 2.64
C GLY A 98 10.74 12.80 3.82
N SER A 99 11.28 11.57 3.92
CA SER A 99 12.33 11.23 4.87
C SER A 99 13.65 11.97 4.57
N GLU A 100 14.64 11.86 5.45
CA GLU A 100 15.97 12.44 5.19
C GLU A 100 16.63 11.87 3.94
N ASN A 101 16.40 10.58 3.67
CA ASN A 101 16.98 9.88 2.51
C ASN A 101 16.11 10.00 1.24
N ALA A 102 14.91 10.54 1.36
CA ALA A 102 13.95 10.66 0.26
C ALA A 102 13.17 11.98 0.40
N PRO A 103 13.81 13.15 0.28
CA PRO A 103 13.23 14.45 0.55
C PRO A 103 12.12 14.81 -0.44
N PHE A 104 11.10 15.49 0.09
CA PHE A 104 10.01 16.04 -0.69
C PHE A 104 9.77 17.49 -0.28
N TYR A 105 9.94 18.44 -1.19
CA TYR A 105 9.83 19.87 -0.94
C TYR A 105 8.95 20.56 -1.97
N LEU A 106 8.20 21.56 -1.50
CA LEU A 106 7.49 22.51 -2.34
C LEU A 106 8.35 23.77 -2.50
N TYR A 107 8.65 24.17 -3.75
CA TYR A 107 9.53 25.32 -4.00
C TYR A 107 8.93 26.66 -3.58
N LEU A 108 7.60 26.83 -3.70
CA LEU A 108 6.96 28.09 -3.34
C LEU A 108 6.97 28.40 -1.85
N THR A 109 7.05 27.40 -0.99
CA THR A 109 6.96 27.54 0.45
C THR A 109 8.19 27.07 1.19
N ALA A 110 9.14 26.42 0.48
CA ALA A 110 10.25 25.65 1.05
C ALA A 110 9.75 24.60 2.09
N GLN A 111 8.48 24.24 2.02
CA GLN A 111 7.87 23.31 2.97
C GLN A 111 8.27 21.89 2.62
N ARG A 112 8.83 21.20 3.58
CA ARG A 112 9.03 19.75 3.54
C ARG A 112 7.69 19.05 3.71
N ILE A 113 7.42 18.09 2.86
CA ILE A 113 6.23 17.23 2.92
C ILE A 113 6.67 15.82 3.25
N ILE A 114 6.03 15.22 4.23
CA ILE A 114 6.28 13.85 4.65
C ILE A 114 5.07 13.00 4.28
N THR A 115 5.32 11.88 3.61
CA THR A 115 4.27 10.98 3.09
C THR A 115 4.59 9.51 3.38
N LYS A 116 5.15 9.22 4.53
CA LYS A 116 5.43 7.85 4.93
C LYS A 116 4.14 7.04 5.00
N ARG A 117 4.13 5.89 4.35
CA ARG A 117 2.97 4.99 4.31
C ARG A 117 3.42 3.56 4.38
N SER A 118 2.59 2.72 5.00
CA SER A 118 2.75 1.28 4.96
C SER A 118 1.40 0.58 4.87
N ALA A 119 1.37 -0.57 4.25
CA ALA A 119 0.19 -1.43 4.23
C ALA A 119 0.63 -2.89 4.32
N LEU A 120 0.04 -3.61 5.25
CA LEU A 120 0.12 -5.06 5.39
C LEU A 120 -1.24 -5.65 5.06
N ASP A 121 -1.28 -6.52 4.07
CA ASP A 121 -2.48 -7.28 3.70
C ASP A 121 -2.22 -8.77 3.91
N VAL A 122 -3.14 -9.44 4.60
CA VAL A 122 -3.16 -10.90 4.78
C VAL A 122 -4.49 -11.44 4.32
N GLN A 123 -4.47 -12.47 3.49
CA GLN A 123 -5.66 -13.18 3.05
C GLN A 123 -5.47 -14.67 3.23
N LEU A 124 -6.48 -15.31 3.81
CA LEU A 124 -6.55 -16.76 3.96
C LEU A 124 -7.89 -17.25 3.42
N GLN A 125 -7.87 -18.35 2.68
CA GLN A 125 -9.06 -18.96 2.13
C GLN A 125 -8.92 -20.47 2.12
N TYR A 126 -10.02 -21.15 2.34
CA TYR A 126 -10.13 -22.59 2.17
C TYR A 126 -11.40 -22.96 1.43
N SER A 127 -11.23 -23.75 0.37
CA SER A 127 -12.33 -24.25 -0.46
C SER A 127 -12.35 -25.77 -0.44
N PHE A 128 -13.53 -26.36 -0.37
CA PHE A 128 -13.72 -27.81 -0.43
C PHE A 128 -15.05 -28.20 -1.04
N ASP A 129 -15.08 -29.38 -1.63
CA ASP A 129 -16.28 -30.00 -2.18
C ASP A 129 -16.97 -30.86 -1.12
N ALA A 130 -18.29 -30.78 -1.03
CA ALA A 130 -19.14 -31.57 -0.15
C ALA A 130 -20.17 -32.33 -1.01
N GLU A 131 -19.71 -33.32 -1.76
CA GLU A 131 -20.53 -34.11 -2.70
C GLU A 131 -21.74 -34.75 -2.01
N ASN A 132 -21.61 -35.18 -0.76
CA ASN A 132 -22.71 -35.78 0.03
C ASN A 132 -23.77 -34.78 0.50
N PHE A 133 -23.51 -33.48 0.33
CA PHE A 133 -24.44 -32.41 0.72
C PHE A 133 -24.82 -31.59 -0.51
N LEU A 134 -25.86 -32.04 -1.23
CA LEU A 134 -26.40 -31.35 -2.42
C LEU A 134 -25.32 -31.02 -3.46
N ASP A 135 -24.32 -31.89 -3.61
CA ASP A 135 -23.18 -31.66 -4.53
C ASP A 135 -22.65 -30.24 -4.41
N SER A 136 -22.34 -29.85 -3.18
CA SER A 136 -22.02 -28.46 -2.83
C SER A 136 -20.52 -28.20 -2.86
N ASN A 137 -20.14 -26.96 -3.22
CA ASN A 137 -18.82 -26.39 -3.00
C ASN A 137 -18.90 -25.27 -1.97
N PHE A 138 -17.99 -25.27 -1.01
CA PHE A 138 -17.88 -24.22 0.02
C PHE A 138 -16.52 -23.55 -0.02
N THR A 139 -16.54 -22.25 0.21
CA THR A 139 -15.34 -21.42 0.40
C THR A 139 -15.50 -20.57 1.64
N PHE A 140 -14.51 -20.61 2.53
CA PHE A 140 -14.42 -19.75 3.71
C PHE A 140 -13.11 -18.97 3.63
N GLY A 141 -13.13 -17.73 4.10
CA GLY A 141 -11.93 -16.92 4.12
C GLY A 141 -11.94 -15.84 5.19
N ALA A 142 -10.78 -15.31 5.41
CA ALA A 142 -10.52 -14.18 6.30
C ALA A 142 -9.50 -13.24 5.67
N ASP A 143 -9.72 -11.94 5.87
CA ASP A 143 -8.82 -10.88 5.43
C ASP A 143 -8.41 -10.04 6.64
N TYR A 144 -7.16 -9.59 6.63
CA TYR A 144 -6.63 -8.60 7.56
C TYR A 144 -5.84 -7.56 6.78
N ARG A 145 -6.07 -6.29 7.08
CA ARG A 145 -5.33 -5.17 6.53
C ARG A 145 -4.95 -4.21 7.64
N ASP A 146 -3.68 -3.86 7.71
CA ASP A 146 -3.15 -2.82 8.58
C ASP A 146 -2.53 -1.73 7.71
N ILE A 147 -3.02 -0.49 7.85
CA ILE A 147 -2.53 0.67 7.11
C ILE A 147 -2.00 1.68 8.10
N GLY A 148 -0.75 2.07 7.90
CA GLY A 148 -0.10 3.16 8.58
C GLY A 148 0.19 4.32 7.62
N ALA A 149 -0.05 5.54 8.08
CA ALA A 149 0.29 6.77 7.38
C ALA A 149 0.79 7.81 8.36
N ASP A 150 1.99 8.32 8.10
CA ASP A 150 2.62 9.34 8.94
C ASP A 150 3.12 10.48 8.06
N SER A 151 2.58 11.65 8.27
CA SER A 151 3.01 12.88 7.59
C SER A 151 3.75 13.85 8.50
N GLU A 152 3.98 13.50 9.75
CA GLU A 152 4.53 14.40 10.77
C GLU A 152 3.81 15.78 10.76
N ASN A 153 2.50 15.78 10.59
CA ASN A 153 1.62 16.97 10.47
C ASN A 153 1.92 17.90 9.27
N THR A 154 2.71 17.45 8.29
CA THR A 154 3.02 18.28 7.11
C THR A 154 1.94 18.23 6.05
N LEU A 155 1.15 17.15 5.97
CA LEU A 155 0.12 16.93 4.95
C LEU A 155 -1.24 16.56 5.54
N PHE A 156 -1.29 15.68 6.54
CA PHE A 156 -2.52 15.27 7.21
C PHE A 156 -2.69 16.08 8.49
N GLY A 157 -3.93 16.17 8.95
CA GLY A 157 -4.28 16.99 10.12
C GLY A 157 -3.65 16.54 11.43
N ILE A 158 -3.96 17.28 12.46
CA ILE A 158 -3.31 17.34 13.78
C ILE A 158 -3.43 16.05 14.62
N ASN A 159 -4.21 15.07 14.19
CA ASN A 159 -4.44 13.83 14.94
C ASN A 159 -3.75 12.66 14.25
N ASP A 160 -2.53 12.38 14.62
CA ASP A 160 -1.74 11.26 14.08
C ASP A 160 -2.42 9.91 14.29
N GLY A 161 -3.15 9.70 15.37
CA GLY A 161 -3.89 8.49 15.67
C GLY A 161 -5.04 8.17 14.72
N SER A 162 -5.51 9.12 13.91
CA SER A 162 -6.61 8.90 12.95
C SER A 162 -6.14 8.45 11.56
N ASN A 163 -4.84 8.43 11.32
CA ASN A 163 -4.27 8.09 10.01
C ASN A 163 -4.03 6.58 9.85
N ASP A 164 -3.98 5.86 10.94
CA ASP A 164 -3.77 4.43 10.97
C ASP A 164 -5.10 3.70 11.15
N TYR A 165 -5.31 2.64 10.39
CA TYR A 165 -6.48 1.82 10.58
C TYR A 165 -6.23 0.35 10.29
N ILE A 166 -7.00 -0.48 10.97
CA ILE A 166 -7.07 -1.91 10.75
C ILE A 166 -8.43 -2.26 10.18
N ASN A 167 -8.43 -3.05 9.13
CA ASN A 167 -9.63 -3.67 8.60
C ASN A 167 -9.46 -5.19 8.64
N TYR A 168 -10.47 -5.88 9.14
CA TYR A 168 -10.51 -7.34 9.06
C TYR A 168 -11.92 -7.82 8.70
N GLY A 169 -11.97 -8.88 7.95
CA GLY A 169 -13.17 -9.49 7.50
C GLY A 169 -13.12 -11.01 7.54
N VAL A 170 -14.28 -11.60 7.67
CA VAL A 170 -14.49 -13.04 7.47
C VAL A 170 -15.65 -13.26 6.52
N TYR A 171 -15.53 -14.27 5.70
CA TYR A 171 -16.60 -14.58 4.74
C TYR A 171 -16.75 -16.08 4.51
N GLY A 172 -17.93 -16.43 4.07
CA GLY A 172 -18.24 -17.77 3.60
C GLY A 172 -19.18 -17.70 2.42
N GLN A 173 -18.96 -18.56 1.45
CA GLN A 173 -19.86 -18.74 0.32
C GLN A 173 -20.04 -20.23 0.02
N GLY A 174 -21.17 -20.56 -0.58
CA GLY A 174 -21.46 -21.91 -1.03
C GLY A 174 -22.28 -21.89 -2.31
N THR A 175 -22.09 -22.92 -3.12
CA THR A 175 -22.98 -23.26 -4.23
C THR A 175 -23.47 -24.68 -4.03
N SER A 176 -24.77 -24.90 -4.06
CA SER A 176 -25.39 -26.19 -3.85
C SER A 176 -26.30 -26.51 -5.02
N ARG A 177 -26.28 -27.74 -5.51
CA ARG A 177 -27.12 -28.23 -6.55
C ARG A 177 -28.40 -28.87 -5.93
N PHE A 178 -29.50 -28.16 -6.03
CA PHE A 178 -30.80 -28.66 -5.53
C PHE A 178 -31.50 -29.63 -6.50
N SER A 179 -31.22 -29.50 -7.80
CA SER A 179 -31.73 -30.38 -8.86
C SER A 179 -30.90 -30.19 -10.13
N ASP A 180 -31.12 -31.00 -11.15
CA ASP A 180 -30.49 -30.86 -12.47
C ASP A 180 -30.75 -29.52 -13.17
N LYS A 181 -31.68 -28.72 -12.64
CA LYS A 181 -32.07 -27.42 -13.21
C LYS A 181 -31.92 -26.26 -12.27
N LEU A 182 -31.46 -26.50 -11.04
CA LEU A 182 -31.43 -25.45 -10.00
C LEU A 182 -30.14 -25.55 -9.16
N ASP A 183 -29.27 -24.60 -9.37
CA ASP A 183 -28.15 -24.30 -8.48
C ASP A 183 -28.44 -23.07 -7.65
N LEU A 184 -28.13 -23.10 -6.36
CA LEU A 184 -28.24 -21.98 -5.44
C LEU A 184 -26.84 -21.54 -4.98
N THR A 185 -26.50 -20.28 -5.21
CA THR A 185 -25.29 -19.66 -4.66
C THR A 185 -25.67 -18.71 -3.55
N TYR A 186 -24.99 -18.80 -2.43
CA TYR A 186 -25.18 -17.97 -1.24
C TYR A 186 -23.85 -17.54 -0.66
N ALA A 187 -23.79 -16.33 -0.08
CA ALA A 187 -22.61 -15.78 0.54
C ALA A 187 -22.96 -14.89 1.72
N LEU A 188 -22.08 -14.89 2.70
CA LEU A 188 -22.11 -14.00 3.85
C LEU A 188 -20.72 -13.44 4.11
N ARG A 189 -20.65 -12.14 4.41
CA ARG A 189 -19.41 -11.46 4.79
C ARG A 189 -19.67 -10.52 5.97
N TYR A 190 -18.73 -10.50 6.88
CA TYR A 190 -18.68 -9.54 7.97
C TYR A 190 -17.34 -8.84 7.95
N ASP A 191 -17.35 -7.50 7.95
CA ASP A 191 -16.17 -6.65 8.00
C ASP A 191 -16.22 -5.72 9.21
N LYS A 192 -15.06 -5.46 9.78
CA LYS A 192 -14.87 -4.44 10.82
C LYS A 192 -13.67 -3.58 10.52
N LEU A 193 -13.91 -2.29 10.42
CA LEU A 193 -12.91 -1.25 10.35
C LEU A 193 -12.70 -0.65 11.74
N SER A 194 -11.45 -0.52 12.16
CA SER A 194 -11.08 0.12 13.43
C SER A 194 -9.94 1.10 13.18
N PHE A 195 -10.12 2.33 13.58
CA PHE A 195 -9.02 3.28 13.66
C PHE A 195 -8.14 2.91 14.85
N VAL A 196 -6.84 2.92 14.65
CA VAL A 196 -5.85 2.60 15.67
C VAL A 196 -5.31 3.90 16.21
N ASP A 197 -5.53 4.10 17.51
CA ASP A 197 -4.92 5.19 18.25
C ASP A 197 -3.50 4.72 18.66
N LYS A 198 -2.50 5.15 17.91
CA LYS A 198 -1.09 4.94 18.25
C LYS A 198 -0.64 6.16 19.07
N GLY A 199 -1.06 6.20 20.35
CA GLY A 199 -0.64 7.21 21.31
C GLY A 199 0.84 7.12 21.68
#